data_bab7a2366ac15cf900774d36ebbc0385
#
_entry.id   bab7a2366ac15cf900774d36ebbc0385
#
_cell.length_a   1.000
_cell.length_b   1.000
_cell.length_c   1.000
_cell.angle_alpha   90.00
_cell.angle_beta   90.00
_cell.angle_gamma   90.00
#
_symmetry.space_group_name_H-M   'P 1'
#
loop_
_entity.id
_entity.type
_entity.pdbx_description
1 polymer ?
#
loop_
_entity_poly.entity_id
_entity_poly.type
_entity_poly.pdbx_seq_one_letter_code
_entity_poly.pdbx_strand_id
1 'polypeptide(L)'
;MKKILYLLLWAGVLTACQQSKTTDATTATSTTTVATSTATLTYSNLVDVATQEQVQQALIAAGITPKNVSDFLESVSLFNRTAGGKAGLVAQGFNTIDSLLPHYNEVAIQEDWTAKYPTFQGYNCRLTSFTLLRDFITFAAKSPYTINDPNEVLFIDCESLRNTPKKLFTPEEEKQFLTLFTEVPTTNTKEVSVHLQNIQKAWQERGISFRYKGDATKASLISVVFHSQITPEENFLFVGHVGVLVPFQEGLLFVEKLAFQEPYQAIKFADRKALNDYLMNHYNVEWNQPTAPPFVMENDIQL
;
A
#
# COMPACT_ATOMS: atom_id res chain seq x y z
N MET A 1 18.74 27.52 2.29
CA MET A 1 17.49 27.91 1.62
C MET A 1 17.38 27.23 0.25
N LYS A 2 17.32 25.88 0.20
CA LYS A 2 17.19 25.07 -1.05
C LYS A 2 16.35 23.80 -0.86
N LYS A 3 15.42 23.76 0.13
CA LYS A 3 14.70 22.55 0.53
C LYS A 3 13.19 22.57 0.30
N ILE A 4 12.65 23.43 -0.58
CA ILE A 4 11.17 23.60 -0.73
C ILE A 4 10.62 23.00 -2.04
N LEU A 5 11.41 22.30 -2.87
CA LEU A 5 10.96 21.96 -4.23
C LEU A 5 10.46 20.50 -4.45
N TYR A 6 10.40 19.66 -3.43
CA TYR A 6 10.08 18.23 -3.63
C TYR A 6 8.66 17.78 -3.22
N LEU A 7 7.83 18.68 -2.71
CA LEU A 7 6.48 18.35 -2.20
C LEU A 7 5.35 18.40 -3.24
N LEU A 8 5.65 18.69 -4.52
CA LEU A 8 4.62 18.93 -5.56
C LEU A 8 4.51 17.86 -6.66
N LEU A 9 5.19 16.72 -6.54
CA LEU A 9 5.24 15.70 -7.62
C LEU A 9 4.22 14.56 -7.49
N TRP A 10 3.30 14.61 -6.55
CA TRP A 10 2.30 13.55 -6.33
C TRP A 10 0.88 13.88 -6.77
N ALA A 11 0.67 14.98 -7.48
CA ALA A 11 -0.67 15.43 -7.89
C ALA A 11 -0.80 15.59 -9.41
N GLY A 12 -0.38 14.62 -10.21
CA GLY A 12 -0.46 14.79 -11.66
C GLY A 12 -0.35 13.52 -12.48
N VAL A 13 -1.25 12.56 -12.30
CA VAL A 13 -1.50 11.57 -13.36
C VAL A 13 -2.64 12.11 -14.23
N LEU A 14 -2.31 12.98 -15.18
CA LEU A 14 -3.22 13.40 -16.21
C LEU A 14 -3.18 12.42 -17.39
N THR A 15 -4.34 11.91 -17.73
CA THR A 15 -4.78 11.20 -18.90
C THR A 15 -3.93 11.48 -20.16
N ALA A 16 -3.17 10.49 -20.63
CA ALA A 16 -2.58 10.50 -21.97
C ALA A 16 -3.53 9.81 -22.94
N CYS A 17 -4.24 10.61 -23.75
CA CYS A 17 -4.95 10.12 -24.93
C CYS A 17 -3.96 9.56 -25.97
N GLN A 18 -4.06 8.26 -26.22
CA GLN A 18 -3.30 7.59 -27.26
C GLN A 18 -3.98 7.79 -28.61
N GLN A 19 -3.35 8.54 -29.49
CA GLN A 19 -3.73 8.68 -30.92
C GLN A 19 -3.06 7.57 -31.73
N SER A 20 -3.85 6.63 -32.25
CA SER A 20 -3.41 5.57 -33.16
C SER A 20 -3.13 6.12 -34.54
N LYS A 21 -1.92 5.91 -35.10
CA LYS A 21 -1.61 6.02 -36.52
C LYS A 21 -1.76 4.64 -37.17
N THR A 22 -2.69 4.57 -38.10
CA THR A 22 -2.84 3.46 -39.05
C THR A 22 -1.74 3.49 -40.10
N THR A 23 -1.09 2.35 -40.33
CA THR A 23 -0.35 2.04 -41.56
C THR A 23 -0.69 0.61 -41.96
N ASP A 24 -1.31 0.49 -43.13
CA ASP A 24 -1.63 -0.77 -43.79
C ASP A 24 -0.36 -1.50 -44.26
N ALA A 25 -0.27 -2.79 -43.90
CA ALA A 25 0.52 -3.76 -44.62
C ALA A 25 -0.11 -5.14 -44.50
N THR A 26 -0.67 -5.62 -45.57
CA THR A 26 -1.28 -6.94 -45.76
C THR A 26 -0.21 -8.03 -45.79
N THR A 27 -0.24 -9.01 -44.90
CA THR A 27 0.34 -10.33 -45.12
C THR A 27 -0.40 -11.38 -44.26
N ALA A 28 -0.68 -12.52 -44.91
CA ALA A 28 -1.58 -13.59 -44.44
C ALA A 28 -1.08 -14.36 -43.21
N THR A 29 -1.84 -14.63 -42.42
CA THR A 29 -2.53 -15.22 -41.31
C THR A 29 -2.22 -16.67 -41.03
N SER A 30 -1.73 -16.90 -39.84
CA SER A 30 -2.05 -18.10 -39.05
C SER A 30 -2.79 -17.62 -37.82
N THR A 31 -4.07 -17.87 -37.73
CA THR A 31 -4.94 -17.48 -36.62
C THR A 31 -4.70 -18.43 -35.45
N THR A 32 -3.70 -18.15 -34.66
CA THR A 32 -3.66 -18.69 -33.28
C THR A 32 -4.48 -17.70 -32.45
N THR A 33 -5.69 -18.08 -32.10
CA THR A 33 -6.50 -17.38 -31.12
C THR A 33 -5.77 -17.47 -29.77
N VAL A 34 -4.91 -16.53 -29.49
CA VAL A 34 -4.47 -16.26 -28.12
C VAL A 34 -5.70 -15.73 -27.42
N ALA A 35 -6.29 -16.55 -26.56
CA ALA A 35 -7.29 -16.09 -25.60
C ALA A 35 -6.60 -15.00 -24.76
N THR A 36 -6.89 -13.73 -25.05
CA THR A 36 -6.53 -12.61 -24.21
C THR A 36 -7.36 -12.81 -22.93
N SER A 37 -6.79 -13.44 -21.92
CA SER A 37 -7.34 -13.42 -20.58
C SER A 37 -7.36 -11.95 -20.17
N THR A 38 -8.54 -11.33 -20.21
CA THR A 38 -8.74 -10.02 -19.61
C THR A 38 -8.47 -10.17 -18.12
N ALA A 39 -7.45 -9.49 -17.63
CA ALA A 39 -7.12 -9.50 -16.21
C ALA A 39 -8.31 -8.91 -15.44
N THR A 40 -8.87 -9.69 -14.52
CA THR A 40 -10.02 -9.28 -13.70
C THR A 40 -9.58 -9.05 -12.25
N LEU A 41 -10.26 -8.13 -11.56
CA LEU A 41 -10.07 -7.86 -10.15
C LEU A 41 -11.38 -8.06 -9.41
N THR A 42 -11.37 -8.84 -8.33
CA THR A 42 -12.52 -9.02 -7.43
C THR A 42 -12.23 -8.34 -6.10
N TYR A 43 -12.94 -7.25 -5.79
CA TYR A 43 -12.66 -6.40 -4.64
C TYR A 43 -13.91 -5.87 -3.95
N SER A 44 -13.75 -5.37 -2.74
CA SER A 44 -14.75 -4.67 -1.95
C SER A 44 -14.14 -3.42 -1.30
N ASN A 45 -14.95 -2.38 -1.10
CA ASN A 45 -14.56 -1.21 -0.31
C ASN A 45 -15.07 -1.29 1.15
N LEU A 46 -15.52 -2.46 1.60
CA LEU A 46 -15.96 -2.67 2.98
C LEU A 46 -17.06 -1.69 3.43
N VAL A 47 -18.01 -1.38 2.54
CA VAL A 47 -19.08 -0.45 2.85
C VAL A 47 -20.15 -1.12 3.71
N ASP A 48 -20.55 -2.34 3.37
CA ASP A 48 -21.60 -3.08 4.04
C ASP A 48 -21.09 -3.94 5.21
N VAL A 49 -21.96 -4.12 6.21
CA VAL A 49 -21.63 -4.84 7.45
C VAL A 49 -21.29 -6.31 7.19
N ALA A 50 -22.01 -6.98 6.29
CA ALA A 50 -21.80 -8.41 6.03
C ALA A 50 -20.42 -8.67 5.45
N THR A 51 -19.92 -7.79 4.56
CA THR A 51 -18.57 -7.90 4.02
C THR A 51 -17.50 -7.54 5.07
N GLN A 52 -17.75 -6.52 5.90
CA GLN A 52 -16.86 -6.21 7.03
C GLN A 52 -16.72 -7.42 7.98
N GLU A 53 -17.82 -8.11 8.31
CA GLU A 53 -17.79 -9.31 9.15
C GLU A 53 -17.00 -10.45 8.52
N GLN A 54 -17.15 -10.70 7.21
CA GLN A 54 -16.35 -11.71 6.50
C GLN A 54 -14.84 -11.41 6.56
N VAL A 55 -14.46 -10.16 6.30
CA VAL A 55 -13.07 -9.71 6.36
C VAL A 55 -12.54 -9.74 7.80
N GLN A 56 -13.33 -9.31 8.77
CA GLN A 56 -13.00 -9.41 10.19
C GLN A 56 -12.66 -10.85 10.60
N GLN A 57 -13.52 -11.80 10.22
CA GLN A 57 -13.31 -13.22 10.52
C GLN A 57 -12.00 -13.74 9.90
N ALA A 58 -11.71 -13.39 8.65
CA ALA A 58 -10.48 -13.77 7.98
C ALA A 58 -9.23 -13.20 8.68
N LEU A 59 -9.25 -11.91 9.03
CA LEU A 59 -8.16 -11.25 9.73
C LEU A 59 -7.89 -11.89 11.11
N ILE A 60 -8.95 -12.16 11.88
CA ILE A 60 -8.85 -12.81 13.19
C ILE A 60 -8.35 -14.27 13.04
N ALA A 61 -8.87 -15.03 12.09
CA ALA A 61 -8.43 -16.40 11.83
C ALA A 61 -6.94 -16.45 11.45
N ALA A 62 -6.44 -15.45 10.73
CA ALA A 62 -5.03 -15.29 10.42
C ALA A 62 -4.16 -14.83 11.61
N GLY A 63 -4.76 -14.66 12.80
CA GLY A 63 -4.07 -14.38 14.07
C GLY A 63 -3.99 -12.90 14.45
N ILE A 64 -4.60 -11.99 13.68
CA ILE A 64 -4.65 -10.57 14.06
C ILE A 64 -5.58 -10.41 15.27
N THR A 65 -5.16 -9.61 16.24
CA THR A 65 -5.95 -9.44 17.48
C THR A 65 -7.29 -8.76 17.17
N PRO A 66 -8.39 -9.15 17.87
CA PRO A 66 -9.70 -8.52 17.68
C PRO A 66 -9.66 -6.98 17.85
N LYS A 67 -8.78 -6.50 18.74
CA LYS A 67 -8.60 -5.05 18.95
C LYS A 67 -8.05 -4.36 17.70
N ASN A 68 -7.00 -4.90 17.07
CA ASN A 68 -6.41 -4.30 15.87
C ASN A 68 -7.38 -4.32 14.70
N VAL A 69 -8.16 -5.40 14.57
CA VAL A 69 -9.22 -5.50 13.56
C VAL A 69 -10.34 -4.48 13.81
N SER A 70 -10.73 -4.27 15.07
CA SER A 70 -11.72 -3.25 15.44
C SER A 70 -11.22 -1.84 15.12
N ASP A 71 -9.97 -1.51 15.46
CA ASP A 71 -9.34 -0.20 15.16
C ASP A 71 -9.31 0.04 13.63
N PHE A 72 -9.01 -1.00 12.86
CA PHE A 72 -9.05 -0.96 11.39
C PHE A 72 -10.47 -0.70 10.86
N LEU A 73 -11.47 -1.47 11.30
CA LEU A 73 -12.86 -1.32 10.83
C LEU A 73 -13.50 0.01 11.25
N GLU A 74 -13.11 0.56 12.41
CA GLU A 74 -13.49 1.92 12.78
C GLU A 74 -12.92 2.95 11.80
N SER A 75 -11.68 2.78 11.34
CA SER A 75 -11.04 3.65 10.35
C SER A 75 -11.71 3.53 8.97
N VAL A 76 -12.06 2.31 8.54
CA VAL A 76 -12.87 2.06 7.34
C VAL A 76 -14.22 2.78 7.43
N SER A 77 -14.92 2.59 8.56
CA SER A 77 -16.22 3.20 8.79
C SER A 77 -16.14 4.73 8.84
N LEU A 78 -15.08 5.28 9.42
CA LEU A 78 -14.83 6.73 9.42
C LEU A 78 -14.71 7.26 8.00
N PHE A 79 -13.88 6.62 7.17
CA PHE A 79 -13.66 7.01 5.78
C PHE A 79 -14.96 6.91 4.97
N ASN A 80 -15.64 5.76 5.01
CA ASN A 80 -16.84 5.51 4.23
C ASN A 80 -17.98 6.49 4.57
N ARG A 81 -18.14 6.84 5.86
CA ARG A 81 -19.15 7.85 6.29
C ARG A 81 -18.78 9.27 5.92
N THR A 82 -17.48 9.60 5.82
CA THR A 82 -17.01 10.96 5.57
C THR A 82 -16.93 11.27 4.09
N ALA A 83 -16.35 10.38 3.32
CA ALA A 83 -15.98 10.61 1.91
C ALA A 83 -16.52 9.56 0.94
N GLY A 84 -17.22 8.52 1.45
CA GLY A 84 -17.69 7.41 0.61
C GLY A 84 -18.89 7.71 -0.29
N GLY A 85 -19.68 8.72 0.05
CA GLY A 85 -20.99 8.95 -0.60
C GLY A 85 -20.93 9.24 -2.10
N LYS A 86 -19.85 9.85 -2.57
CA LYS A 86 -19.64 10.19 -3.99
C LYS A 86 -18.36 9.55 -4.58
N ALA A 87 -17.71 8.70 -3.81
CA ALA A 87 -16.41 8.14 -4.16
C ALA A 87 -16.44 7.05 -5.24
N GLY A 88 -17.59 6.50 -5.57
CA GLY A 88 -17.72 5.36 -6.50
C GLY A 88 -17.40 4.01 -5.85
N LEU A 89 -17.65 3.88 -4.53
CA LEU A 89 -17.36 2.65 -3.79
C LEU A 89 -18.30 1.51 -4.15
N VAL A 90 -17.80 0.27 -4.06
CA VAL A 90 -18.61 -0.95 -4.07
C VAL A 90 -19.49 -0.96 -2.81
N ALA A 91 -20.80 -0.76 -2.99
CA ALA A 91 -21.73 -0.56 -1.90
C ALA A 91 -22.04 -1.85 -1.11
N GLN A 92 -21.91 -3.02 -1.73
CA GLN A 92 -22.23 -4.30 -1.12
C GLN A 92 -21.40 -5.44 -1.69
N GLY A 93 -20.88 -6.29 -0.84
CA GLY A 93 -20.15 -7.50 -1.21
C GLY A 93 -18.83 -7.24 -1.91
N PHE A 94 -18.45 -8.20 -2.74
CA PHE A 94 -17.30 -8.11 -3.65
C PHE A 94 -17.81 -7.93 -5.08
N ASN A 95 -17.22 -7.00 -5.82
CA ASN A 95 -17.49 -6.75 -7.23
C ASN A 95 -16.31 -7.22 -8.07
N THR A 96 -16.59 -7.75 -9.25
CA THR A 96 -15.55 -8.15 -10.23
C THR A 96 -15.59 -7.18 -11.40
N ILE A 97 -14.42 -6.67 -11.79
CA ILE A 97 -14.22 -5.77 -12.92
C ILE A 97 -13.20 -6.34 -13.89
N ASP A 98 -13.32 -5.98 -15.18
CA ASP A 98 -12.41 -6.36 -16.27
C ASP A 98 -11.22 -5.37 -16.35
N SER A 99 -10.61 -5.10 -15.20
CA SER A 99 -9.47 -4.23 -15.02
C SER A 99 -8.74 -4.63 -13.75
N LEU A 100 -7.45 -4.34 -13.65
CA LEU A 100 -6.70 -4.47 -12.39
C LEU A 100 -6.80 -3.23 -11.49
N LEU A 101 -7.34 -2.13 -12.00
CA LEU A 101 -7.41 -0.86 -11.28
C LEU A 101 -8.86 -0.36 -11.21
N PRO A 102 -9.48 -0.35 -10.01
CA PRO A 102 -10.72 0.35 -9.78
C PRO A 102 -10.58 1.87 -9.99
N HIS A 103 -11.64 2.53 -10.39
CA HIS A 103 -11.67 3.98 -10.53
C HIS A 103 -12.52 4.61 -9.43
N TYR A 104 -11.97 5.61 -8.77
CA TYR A 104 -12.63 6.37 -7.72
C TYR A 104 -12.73 7.85 -8.06
N ASN A 105 -13.69 8.54 -7.47
CA ASN A 105 -13.78 10.00 -7.57
C ASN A 105 -12.94 10.65 -6.46
N GLU A 106 -11.63 10.70 -6.66
CA GLU A 106 -10.65 11.22 -5.70
C GLU A 106 -10.90 12.69 -5.36
N VAL A 107 -11.38 13.49 -6.33
CA VAL A 107 -11.72 14.89 -6.11
C VAL A 107 -12.85 15.01 -5.09
N ALA A 108 -13.94 14.25 -5.28
CA ALA A 108 -15.07 14.25 -4.34
C ALA A 108 -14.66 13.72 -2.95
N ILE A 109 -13.79 12.69 -2.90
CA ILE A 109 -13.23 12.18 -1.65
C ILE A 109 -12.46 13.29 -0.91
N GLN A 110 -11.58 14.00 -1.62
CA GLN A 110 -10.76 15.06 -1.04
C GLN A 110 -11.62 16.22 -0.54
N GLU A 111 -12.62 16.65 -1.33
CA GLU A 111 -13.54 17.72 -0.96
C GLU A 111 -14.34 17.37 0.29
N ASP A 112 -15.01 16.22 0.30
CA ASP A 112 -15.84 15.77 1.44
C ASP A 112 -14.97 15.53 2.70
N TRP A 113 -13.74 15.00 2.52
CA TRP A 113 -12.82 14.82 3.64
C TRP A 113 -12.33 16.14 4.24
N THR A 114 -11.83 17.04 3.40
CA THR A 114 -11.27 18.33 3.84
C THR A 114 -12.33 19.24 4.47
N ALA A 115 -13.57 19.18 3.97
CA ALA A 115 -14.69 19.92 4.56
C ALA A 115 -14.92 19.53 6.03
N LYS A 116 -14.68 18.27 6.39
CA LYS A 116 -14.87 17.75 7.75
C LYS A 116 -13.60 17.78 8.58
N TYR A 117 -12.46 17.52 7.97
CA TYR A 117 -11.16 17.39 8.63
C TYR A 117 -10.10 18.26 7.93
N PRO A 118 -10.09 19.58 8.15
CA PRO A 118 -9.21 20.50 7.42
C PRO A 118 -7.71 20.30 7.74
N THR A 119 -7.37 19.68 8.86
CA THR A 119 -5.98 19.48 9.32
C THR A 119 -5.59 18.01 9.44
N PHE A 120 -6.54 17.09 9.40
CA PHE A 120 -6.28 15.66 9.47
C PHE A 120 -6.37 15.05 8.07
N GLN A 121 -5.24 14.59 7.54
CA GLN A 121 -5.15 14.04 6.18
C GLN A 121 -5.86 12.68 6.02
N GLY A 122 -6.25 12.02 7.12
CA GLY A 122 -6.74 10.65 7.11
C GLY A 122 -5.60 9.65 7.34
N TYR A 123 -5.89 8.38 7.09
CA TYR A 123 -4.90 7.31 7.18
C TYR A 123 -4.52 6.84 5.78
N ASN A 124 -3.28 6.38 5.60
CA ASN A 124 -2.77 5.80 4.37
C ASN A 124 -2.50 4.29 4.53
N CYS A 125 -1.85 3.70 3.52
CA CYS A 125 -1.48 2.28 3.50
C CYS A 125 -0.59 1.89 4.70
N ARG A 126 0.43 2.69 5.05
CA ARG A 126 1.36 2.41 6.14
C ARG A 126 0.69 2.43 7.50
N LEU A 127 -0.07 3.48 7.82
CA LEU A 127 -0.82 3.61 9.07
C LEU A 127 -1.84 2.48 9.22
N THR A 128 -2.53 2.13 8.14
CA THR A 128 -3.53 1.05 8.12
C THR A 128 -2.90 -0.32 8.36
N SER A 129 -1.83 -0.65 7.62
CA SER A 129 -1.18 -1.95 7.73
C SER A 129 -0.49 -2.13 9.08
N PHE A 130 0.13 -1.07 9.63
CA PHE A 130 0.71 -1.12 10.96
C PHE A 130 -0.37 -1.27 12.05
N THR A 131 -1.53 -0.63 11.90
CA THR A 131 -2.68 -0.85 12.82
C THR A 131 -3.04 -2.33 12.92
N LEU A 132 -3.08 -3.03 11.79
CA LEU A 132 -3.40 -4.47 11.77
C LEU A 132 -2.26 -5.34 12.31
N LEU A 133 -1.00 -5.07 11.92
CA LEU A 133 0.12 -5.99 12.11
C LEU A 133 1.12 -5.59 13.22
N ARG A 134 0.87 -4.54 14.02
CA ARG A 134 1.81 -4.11 15.07
C ARG A 134 2.22 -5.23 16.04
N ASP A 135 1.33 -6.21 16.30
CA ASP A 135 1.63 -7.37 17.15
C ASP A 135 2.40 -8.49 16.41
N PHE A 136 2.50 -8.42 15.08
CA PHE A 136 3.22 -9.37 14.23
C PHE A 136 4.68 -8.97 13.99
N ILE A 137 5.02 -7.72 14.30
CA ILE A 137 6.34 -7.16 14.07
C ILE A 137 6.99 -6.92 15.42
N THR A 138 8.19 -7.42 15.63
CA THR A 138 8.95 -7.22 16.86
C THR A 138 10.13 -6.29 16.61
N PHE A 139 10.45 -5.48 17.61
CA PHE A 139 11.48 -4.45 17.58
C PHE A 139 12.42 -4.65 18.76
N ALA A 140 13.59 -5.23 18.52
CA ALA A 140 14.57 -5.52 19.59
C ALA A 140 15.44 -4.30 19.95
N ALA A 141 15.68 -3.41 18.99
CA ALA A 141 16.44 -2.18 19.22
C ALA A 141 15.53 -1.03 19.64
N LYS A 142 16.06 -0.11 20.46
CA LYS A 142 15.35 1.14 20.77
C LYS A 142 15.34 2.04 19.54
N SER A 143 14.16 2.49 19.16
CA SER A 143 14.01 3.46 18.07
C SER A 143 14.57 4.83 18.46
N PRO A 144 15.38 5.46 17.61
CA PRO A 144 15.80 6.84 17.81
C PRO A 144 14.76 7.86 17.34
N TYR A 145 13.69 7.42 16.68
CA TYR A 145 12.73 8.29 16.00
C TYR A 145 11.59 8.74 16.92
N THR A 146 11.04 9.92 16.63
CA THR A 146 9.79 10.44 17.19
C THR A 146 8.94 11.08 16.09
N ILE A 147 7.62 11.13 16.26
CA ILE A 147 6.72 11.79 15.28
C ILE A 147 6.95 13.30 15.14
N ASN A 148 7.77 13.89 16.02
CA ASN A 148 8.15 15.29 15.96
C ASN A 148 9.48 15.53 15.22
N ASP A 149 10.22 14.48 14.92
CA ASP A 149 11.44 14.58 14.14
C ASP A 149 11.10 14.82 12.66
N PRO A 150 11.86 15.68 11.96
CA PRO A 150 11.65 15.90 10.54
C PRO A 150 12.06 14.64 9.77
N ASN A 151 11.08 13.83 9.39
CA ASN A 151 11.23 12.69 8.50
C ASN A 151 10.57 13.04 7.17
N GLU A 152 11.36 13.23 6.12
CA GLU A 152 10.85 13.70 4.83
C GLU A 152 9.89 12.68 4.18
N VAL A 153 10.20 11.39 4.28
CA VAL A 153 9.36 10.33 3.69
C VAL A 153 8.05 10.12 4.45
N LEU A 154 8.08 10.27 5.79
CA LEU A 154 6.93 10.01 6.67
C LEU A 154 6.27 11.31 7.18
N PHE A 155 6.56 12.46 6.57
CA PHE A 155 6.06 13.76 7.03
C PHE A 155 4.52 13.76 7.13
N ILE A 156 3.82 13.31 6.07
CA ILE A 156 2.35 13.30 6.05
C ILE A 156 1.79 12.27 7.03
N ASP A 157 2.46 11.12 7.21
CA ASP A 157 2.08 10.12 8.23
C ASP A 157 2.17 10.72 9.63
N CYS A 158 3.25 11.43 9.93
CA CYS A 158 3.42 12.13 11.22
C CYS A 158 2.37 13.22 11.42
N GLU A 159 2.05 14.01 10.39
CA GLU A 159 0.96 14.99 10.43
C GLU A 159 -0.38 14.30 10.73
N SER A 160 -0.67 13.18 10.10
CA SER A 160 -1.88 12.42 10.37
C SER A 160 -1.94 11.89 11.80
N LEU A 161 -0.83 11.38 12.34
CA LEU A 161 -0.76 10.92 13.73
C LEU A 161 -0.92 12.06 14.74
N ARG A 162 -0.43 13.25 14.44
CA ARG A 162 -0.61 14.44 15.30
C ARG A 162 -2.03 14.99 15.29
N ASN A 163 -2.69 14.95 14.12
CA ASN A 163 -3.98 15.61 13.90
C ASN A 163 -5.18 14.64 13.94
N THR A 164 -4.94 13.35 14.16
CA THR A 164 -6.02 12.35 14.21
C THR A 164 -7.03 12.65 15.32
N PRO A 165 -8.34 12.55 15.05
CA PRO A 165 -9.38 12.77 16.07
C PRO A 165 -9.39 11.69 17.16
N LYS A 166 -8.81 10.52 16.87
CA LYS A 166 -8.66 9.39 17.81
C LYS A 166 -7.19 8.96 17.79
N LYS A 167 -6.57 8.91 18.98
CA LYS A 167 -5.20 8.40 19.09
C LYS A 167 -5.09 6.97 18.56
N LEU A 168 -4.34 6.79 17.46
CA LEU A 168 -4.22 5.51 16.77
C LEU A 168 -3.17 4.62 17.45
N PHE A 169 -2.03 5.20 17.86
CA PHE A 169 -0.89 4.51 18.42
C PHE A 169 -0.49 5.09 19.79
N THR A 170 0.10 4.25 20.62
CA THR A 170 0.85 4.67 21.80
C THR A 170 2.17 5.33 21.37
N PRO A 171 2.85 6.10 22.25
CA PRO A 171 4.16 6.69 21.92
C PRO A 171 5.22 5.64 21.52
N GLU A 172 5.12 4.42 22.04
CA GLU A 172 6.04 3.34 21.66
C GLU A 172 5.69 2.77 20.28
N GLU A 173 4.41 2.58 19.98
CA GLU A 173 3.95 2.14 18.65
C GLU A 173 4.25 3.19 17.57
N GLU A 174 4.19 4.50 17.90
CA GLU A 174 4.63 5.57 16.99
C GLU A 174 6.11 5.42 16.62
N LYS A 175 6.98 5.14 17.61
CA LYS A 175 8.40 4.87 17.36
C LYS A 175 8.63 3.61 16.52
N GLN A 176 7.90 2.55 16.80
CA GLN A 176 7.96 1.30 16.04
C GLN A 176 7.52 1.51 14.59
N PHE A 177 6.44 2.24 14.37
CA PHE A 177 5.97 2.65 13.03
C PHE A 177 7.07 3.39 12.25
N LEU A 178 7.69 4.40 12.85
CA LEU A 178 8.78 5.15 12.24
C LEU A 178 10.00 4.26 11.96
N THR A 179 10.34 3.36 12.89
CA THR A 179 11.47 2.43 12.72
C THR A 179 11.27 1.51 11.52
N LEU A 180 10.04 1.03 11.30
CA LEU A 180 9.71 0.15 10.19
C LEU A 180 9.78 0.87 8.84
N PHE A 181 9.20 2.07 8.75
CA PHE A 181 8.94 2.75 7.48
C PHE A 181 9.93 3.86 7.12
N THR A 182 10.86 4.21 8.02
CA THR A 182 11.96 5.13 7.67
C THR A 182 12.79 4.55 6.54
N GLU A 183 13.17 5.41 5.62
CA GLU A 183 13.99 5.10 4.46
C GLU A 183 15.28 4.34 4.81
N VAL A 184 15.76 3.57 3.85
CA VAL A 184 16.98 2.76 3.98
C VAL A 184 17.99 3.23 2.94
N PRO A 185 19.19 3.67 3.34
CA PRO A 185 20.24 4.00 2.39
C PRO A 185 20.57 2.82 1.48
N THR A 186 20.80 3.10 0.20
CA THR A 186 21.17 2.09 -0.79
C THR A 186 22.21 2.63 -1.77
N THR A 187 22.58 1.84 -2.76
CA THR A 187 23.58 2.21 -3.77
C THR A 187 22.90 2.53 -5.11
N ASN A 188 23.61 3.32 -5.93
CA ASN A 188 23.19 3.63 -7.29
C ASN A 188 23.37 2.41 -8.19
N THR A 189 22.38 1.52 -8.23
CA THR A 189 22.35 0.34 -9.09
C THR A 189 20.91 0.03 -9.49
N LYS A 190 20.72 -0.69 -10.59
CA LYS A 190 19.42 -1.22 -11.02
C LYS A 190 19.17 -2.66 -10.56
N GLU A 191 20.12 -3.25 -9.84
CA GLU A 191 20.06 -4.64 -9.37
C GLU A 191 19.16 -4.75 -8.14
N VAL A 192 17.94 -5.22 -8.32
CA VAL A 192 16.94 -5.42 -7.24
C VAL A 192 17.49 -6.28 -6.09
N SER A 193 18.30 -7.30 -6.40
CA SER A 193 18.90 -8.17 -5.39
C SER A 193 19.81 -7.42 -4.39
N VAL A 194 20.50 -6.36 -4.83
CA VAL A 194 21.30 -5.49 -3.95
C VAL A 194 20.38 -4.69 -3.03
N HIS A 195 19.31 -4.13 -3.57
CA HIS A 195 18.33 -3.37 -2.79
C HIS A 195 17.62 -4.24 -1.76
N LEU A 196 17.24 -5.47 -2.14
CA LEU A 196 16.66 -6.44 -1.22
C LEU A 196 17.59 -6.74 -0.05
N GLN A 197 18.87 -7.00 -0.32
CA GLN A 197 19.88 -7.21 0.74
C GLN A 197 20.04 -5.99 1.66
N ASN A 198 20.03 -4.78 1.08
CA ASN A 198 20.17 -3.55 1.86
C ASN A 198 19.00 -3.33 2.80
N ILE A 199 17.74 -3.53 2.35
CA ILE A 199 16.57 -3.37 3.23
C ILE A 199 16.51 -4.46 4.30
N GLN A 200 16.83 -5.72 3.95
CA GLN A 200 16.89 -6.83 4.92
C GLN A 200 17.94 -6.55 6.01
N LYS A 201 19.13 -6.11 5.62
CA LYS A 201 20.21 -5.75 6.55
C LYS A 201 19.79 -4.58 7.45
N ALA A 202 19.22 -3.52 6.89
CA ALA A 202 18.78 -2.36 7.66
C ALA A 202 17.66 -2.74 8.67
N TRP A 203 16.71 -3.57 8.27
CA TRP A 203 15.67 -4.05 9.18
C TRP A 203 16.25 -4.93 10.29
N GLN A 204 17.22 -5.80 9.98
CA GLN A 204 17.95 -6.58 10.98
C GLN A 204 18.71 -5.67 11.98
N GLU A 205 19.42 -4.65 11.49
CA GLU A 205 20.15 -3.69 12.33
C GLU A 205 19.20 -2.85 13.22
N ARG A 206 17.99 -2.54 12.73
CA ARG A 206 16.92 -1.90 13.50
C ARG A 206 16.22 -2.87 14.47
N GLY A 207 16.63 -4.13 14.51
CA GLY A 207 16.02 -5.16 15.34
C GLY A 207 14.59 -5.55 14.94
N ILE A 208 14.23 -5.32 13.68
CA ILE A 208 12.91 -5.68 13.14
C ILE A 208 12.89 -7.16 12.78
N SER A 209 11.88 -7.86 13.26
CA SER A 209 11.59 -9.23 12.81
C SER A 209 10.10 -9.51 12.75
N PHE A 210 9.71 -10.46 11.90
CA PHE A 210 8.32 -10.84 11.63
C PHE A 210 8.01 -12.17 12.32
N ARG A 211 7.06 -12.14 13.26
CA ARG A 211 6.77 -13.24 14.20
C ARG A 211 6.34 -14.54 13.52
N TYR A 212 5.58 -14.45 12.43
CA TYR A 212 5.00 -15.60 11.73
C TYR A 212 5.53 -15.75 10.30
N LYS A 213 6.77 -15.33 10.09
CA LYS A 213 7.43 -15.45 8.78
C LYS A 213 7.38 -16.89 8.28
N GLY A 214 6.87 -17.07 7.04
CA GLY A 214 6.76 -18.37 6.38
C GLY A 214 5.56 -19.22 6.81
N ASP A 215 4.74 -18.78 7.75
CA ASP A 215 3.50 -19.47 8.11
C ASP A 215 2.34 -18.99 7.21
N ALA A 216 1.99 -19.81 6.21
CA ALA A 216 0.95 -19.50 5.24
C ALA A 216 -0.47 -19.39 5.86
N THR A 217 -0.66 -19.79 7.13
CA THR A 217 -1.94 -19.70 7.84
C THR A 217 -2.09 -18.37 8.58
N LYS A 218 -1.04 -17.56 8.63
CA LYS A 218 -0.98 -16.28 9.35
C LYS A 218 -0.97 -15.11 8.41
N ALA A 219 -1.32 -13.94 8.96
CA ALA A 219 -1.21 -12.69 8.25
C ALA A 219 0.25 -12.33 7.97
N SER A 220 0.49 -11.70 6.83
CA SER A 220 1.80 -11.18 6.44
C SER A 220 1.71 -9.73 5.95
N LEU A 221 2.81 -9.01 6.07
CA LEU A 221 2.99 -7.67 5.53
C LEU A 221 3.44 -7.78 4.08
N ILE A 222 2.71 -7.17 3.17
CA ILE A 222 3.12 -7.04 1.76
C ILE A 222 3.57 -5.61 1.54
N SER A 223 4.80 -5.43 1.07
CA SER A 223 5.40 -4.11 0.84
C SER A 223 5.86 -3.96 -0.61
N VAL A 224 5.53 -2.84 -1.24
CA VAL A 224 6.14 -2.41 -2.49
C VAL A 224 7.26 -1.44 -2.16
N VAL A 225 8.49 -1.84 -2.46
CA VAL A 225 9.70 -1.08 -2.15
C VAL A 225 10.17 -0.36 -3.41
N PHE A 226 10.46 0.92 -3.27
CA PHE A 226 10.92 1.79 -4.34
C PHE A 226 12.36 2.21 -4.09
N HIS A 227 13.12 2.32 -5.19
CA HIS A 227 14.42 2.97 -5.21
C HIS A 227 14.22 4.44 -5.59
N SER A 228 14.72 5.35 -4.76
CA SER A 228 14.74 6.79 -5.01
C SER A 228 16.19 7.28 -5.10
N GLN A 229 16.44 8.17 -6.04
CA GLN A 229 17.74 8.84 -6.23
C GLN A 229 17.55 10.35 -6.21
N ILE A 230 18.15 11.03 -5.23
CA ILE A 230 18.17 12.50 -5.15
C ILE A 230 19.37 13.03 -5.95
N THR A 231 20.54 12.44 -5.73
CA THR A 231 21.77 12.66 -6.51
C THR A 231 22.40 11.31 -6.85
N PRO A 232 23.38 11.22 -7.75
CA PRO A 232 24.06 9.96 -8.01
C PRO A 232 24.66 9.29 -6.77
N GLU A 233 25.00 10.06 -5.76
CA GLU A 233 25.57 9.60 -4.49
C GLU A 233 24.50 9.37 -3.40
N GLU A 234 23.33 9.98 -3.53
CA GLU A 234 22.27 9.96 -2.52
C GLU A 234 21.10 9.10 -3.00
N ASN A 235 21.13 7.85 -2.59
CA ASN A 235 20.15 6.82 -2.97
C ASN A 235 19.55 6.19 -1.72
N PHE A 236 18.23 5.94 -1.74
CA PHE A 236 17.54 5.25 -0.66
C PHE A 236 16.37 4.40 -1.16
N LEU A 237 15.98 3.46 -0.33
CA LEU A 237 14.78 2.64 -0.49
C LEU A 237 13.70 3.15 0.46
N PHE A 238 12.46 3.11 0.01
CA PHE A 238 11.31 3.39 0.87
C PHE A 238 10.15 2.47 0.53
N VAL A 239 9.31 2.19 1.54
CA VAL A 239 8.06 1.47 1.34
C VAL A 239 7.03 2.46 0.83
N GLY A 240 6.78 2.45 -0.48
CA GLY A 240 5.83 3.37 -1.12
C GLY A 240 4.40 2.91 -1.01
N HIS A 241 4.17 1.58 -0.99
CA HIS A 241 2.87 1.00 -0.72
C HIS A 241 2.98 -0.24 0.17
N VAL A 242 1.90 -0.52 0.92
CA VAL A 242 1.86 -1.65 1.83
C VAL A 242 0.42 -2.06 2.14
N GLY A 243 0.22 -3.37 2.32
CA GLY A 243 -1.05 -3.96 2.72
C GLY A 243 -0.87 -5.24 3.54
N VAL A 244 -1.96 -5.86 3.90
CA VAL A 244 -1.99 -7.06 4.75
C VAL A 244 -2.57 -8.22 3.95
N LEU A 245 -1.84 -9.32 3.85
CA LEU A 245 -2.26 -10.54 3.18
C LEU A 245 -2.69 -11.58 4.20
N VAL A 246 -3.84 -12.21 3.98
CA VAL A 246 -4.35 -13.30 4.82
C VAL A 246 -4.92 -14.42 3.95
N PRO A 247 -4.95 -15.67 4.44
CA PRO A 247 -5.70 -16.76 3.81
C PRO A 247 -7.19 -16.41 3.77
N PHE A 248 -7.85 -16.73 2.66
CA PHE A 248 -9.29 -16.48 2.53
C PHE A 248 -9.94 -17.46 1.56
N GLN A 249 -10.85 -18.29 2.08
CA GLN A 249 -11.47 -19.35 1.27
C GLN A 249 -10.40 -20.27 0.64
N GLU A 250 -10.44 -20.48 -0.67
CA GLU A 250 -9.46 -21.29 -1.41
C GLU A 250 -8.28 -20.45 -1.94
N GLY A 251 -8.20 -19.16 -1.59
CA GLY A 251 -7.18 -18.23 -2.04
C GLY A 251 -6.68 -17.30 -0.94
N LEU A 252 -6.46 -16.06 -1.31
CA LEU A 252 -5.88 -15.02 -0.47
C LEU A 252 -6.77 -13.76 -0.48
N LEU A 253 -6.76 -13.02 0.61
CA LEU A 253 -7.35 -11.71 0.72
C LEU A 253 -6.25 -10.70 1.03
N PHE A 254 -6.11 -9.69 0.19
CA PHE A 254 -5.23 -8.56 0.41
C PHE A 254 -6.04 -7.36 0.85
N VAL A 255 -5.71 -6.82 2.03
CA VAL A 255 -6.40 -5.68 2.64
C VAL A 255 -5.46 -4.49 2.63
N GLU A 256 -5.90 -3.39 2.03
CA GLU A 256 -5.10 -2.18 1.89
C GLU A 256 -5.92 -0.90 2.05
N LYS A 257 -5.24 0.21 2.27
CA LYS A 257 -5.71 1.57 2.04
C LYS A 257 -4.86 2.14 0.93
N LEU A 258 -5.43 2.50 -0.19
CA LEU A 258 -4.65 2.91 -1.37
C LEU A 258 -3.80 4.15 -1.09
N ALA A 259 -4.43 5.25 -0.69
CA ALA A 259 -3.76 6.49 -0.29
C ALA A 259 -4.62 7.28 0.70
N PHE A 260 -4.19 8.46 1.13
CA PHE A 260 -4.99 9.33 2.00
C PHE A 260 -6.35 9.68 1.38
N GLN A 261 -6.37 10.02 0.08
CA GLN A 261 -7.56 10.41 -0.69
C GLN A 261 -8.23 9.26 -1.43
N GLU A 262 -7.77 8.03 -1.27
CA GLU A 262 -8.30 6.86 -1.93
C GLU A 262 -8.84 5.85 -0.90
N PRO A 263 -9.80 4.99 -1.27
CA PRO A 263 -10.52 4.18 -0.30
C PRO A 263 -9.72 3.00 0.26
N TYR A 264 -10.31 2.35 1.25
CA TYR A 264 -9.93 1.00 1.67
C TYR A 264 -10.40 -0.02 0.64
N GLN A 265 -9.61 -1.08 0.48
CA GLN A 265 -9.95 -2.23 -0.35
C GLN A 265 -9.66 -3.55 0.37
N ALA A 266 -10.49 -4.55 0.11
CA ALA A 266 -10.21 -5.96 0.33
C ALA A 266 -10.31 -6.66 -1.01
N ILE A 267 -9.24 -7.28 -1.48
CA ILE A 267 -9.09 -7.82 -2.83
C ILE A 267 -8.83 -9.33 -2.74
N LYS A 268 -9.53 -10.11 -3.55
CA LYS A 268 -9.34 -11.57 -3.62
C LYS A 268 -8.31 -11.91 -4.68
N PHE A 269 -7.35 -12.76 -4.32
CA PHE A 269 -6.35 -13.31 -5.24
C PHE A 269 -6.34 -14.83 -5.16
N ALA A 270 -6.07 -15.50 -6.28
CA ALA A 270 -5.89 -16.95 -6.33
C ALA A 270 -4.61 -17.37 -5.60
N ASP A 271 -3.55 -16.61 -5.78
CA ASP A 271 -2.22 -16.88 -5.25
C ASP A 271 -1.36 -15.60 -5.13
N ARG A 272 -0.14 -15.79 -4.63
CA ARG A 272 0.84 -14.71 -4.46
C ARG A 272 1.34 -14.12 -5.77
N LYS A 273 1.36 -14.92 -6.84
CA LYS A 273 1.74 -14.42 -8.17
C LYS A 273 0.71 -13.41 -8.68
N ALA A 274 -0.58 -13.71 -8.56
CA ALA A 274 -1.65 -12.79 -8.96
C ALA A 274 -1.61 -11.48 -8.17
N LEU A 275 -1.31 -11.55 -6.88
CA LEU A 275 -1.08 -10.36 -6.05
C LEU A 275 0.14 -9.56 -6.52
N ASN A 276 1.27 -10.22 -6.79
CA ASN A 276 2.47 -9.54 -7.31
C ASN A 276 2.19 -8.86 -8.66
N ASP A 277 1.50 -9.54 -9.57
CA ASP A 277 1.13 -8.99 -10.88
C ASP A 277 0.23 -7.75 -10.72
N TYR A 278 -0.74 -7.77 -9.80
CA TYR A 278 -1.56 -6.61 -9.45
C TYR A 278 -0.71 -5.43 -8.96
N LEU A 279 0.15 -5.65 -7.98
CA LEU A 279 0.99 -4.61 -7.40
C LEU A 279 1.99 -4.06 -8.42
N MET A 280 2.62 -4.92 -9.21
CA MET A 280 3.56 -4.48 -10.24
C MET A 280 2.85 -3.76 -11.39
N ASN A 281 1.63 -4.14 -11.75
CA ASN A 281 0.84 -3.38 -12.73
C ASN A 281 0.49 -1.97 -12.23
N HIS A 282 0.24 -1.82 -10.92
CA HIS A 282 -0.11 -0.54 -10.32
C HIS A 282 1.11 0.37 -10.10
N TYR A 283 2.23 -0.20 -9.62
CA TYR A 283 3.34 0.58 -9.08
C TYR A 283 4.61 0.58 -9.93
N ASN A 284 4.78 -0.37 -10.88
CA ASN A 284 5.92 -0.37 -11.77
C ASN A 284 5.67 0.49 -13.01
N VAL A 285 5.57 1.79 -12.78
CA VAL A 285 5.39 2.80 -13.82
C VAL A 285 6.72 3.49 -14.15
N GLU A 286 6.90 3.89 -15.41
CA GLU A 286 8.11 4.57 -15.85
C GLU A 286 8.10 6.04 -15.41
N TRP A 287 9.07 6.41 -14.60
CA TRP A 287 9.23 7.76 -14.05
C TRP A 287 10.36 8.55 -14.71
N ASN A 288 11.02 7.99 -15.74
CA ASN A 288 12.21 8.55 -16.38
C ASN A 288 13.36 8.84 -15.40
N GLN A 289 13.47 8.03 -14.35
CA GLN A 289 14.55 8.12 -13.37
C GLN A 289 15.51 6.95 -13.53
N PRO A 290 16.82 7.13 -13.23
CA PRO A 290 17.81 6.06 -13.36
C PRO A 290 17.78 5.04 -12.21
N THR A 291 16.62 4.83 -11.59
CA THR A 291 16.42 3.94 -10.47
C THR A 291 16.13 2.50 -10.88
N ALA A 292 16.25 1.56 -9.95
CA ALA A 292 15.78 0.19 -10.14
C ALA A 292 14.25 0.16 -10.22
N PRO A 293 13.65 -0.83 -10.89
CA PRO A 293 12.22 -1.05 -10.80
C PRO A 293 11.80 -1.35 -9.34
N PRO A 294 10.56 -1.03 -8.95
CA PRO A 294 10.04 -1.44 -7.65
C PRO A 294 10.02 -2.96 -7.52
N PHE A 295 9.99 -3.45 -6.30
CA PHE A 295 9.86 -4.88 -6.01
C PHE A 295 8.94 -5.12 -4.82
N VAL A 296 8.30 -6.29 -4.81
CA VAL A 296 7.35 -6.67 -3.77
C VAL A 296 8.01 -7.59 -2.75
N MET A 297 7.74 -7.34 -1.48
CA MET A 297 8.19 -8.19 -0.37
C MET A 297 6.98 -8.72 0.41
N GLU A 298 7.04 -9.98 0.84
CA GLU A 298 6.20 -10.54 1.89
C GLU A 298 7.04 -10.64 3.17
N ASN A 299 6.71 -9.82 4.17
CA ASN A 299 7.56 -9.59 5.33
C ASN A 299 8.96 -9.10 4.87
N ASP A 300 10.01 -9.88 5.15
CA ASP A 300 11.38 -9.59 4.73
C ASP A 300 11.91 -10.47 3.58
N ILE A 301 11.01 -11.14 2.84
CA ILE A 301 11.34 -12.01 1.70
C ILE A 301 10.78 -11.38 0.43
N GLN A 302 11.51 -11.44 -0.68
CA GLN A 302 10.98 -11.06 -1.99
C GLN A 302 9.85 -12.01 -2.39
N LEU A 303 8.73 -11.46 -2.87
CA LEU A 303 7.57 -12.20 -3.32
C LEU A 303 7.76 -12.76 -4.73
#